data_f745e6f962fffb5ebd11360d77097798
#
_entry.id   f745e6f962fffb5ebd11360d77097798
#
_cell.length_a   1.000
_cell.length_b   1.000
_cell.length_c   1.000
_cell.angle_alpha   90.00
_cell.angle_beta   90.00
_cell.angle_gamma   90.00
#
_symmetry.space_group_name_H-M   'P 1'
#
loop_
_entity.id
_entity.type
_entity.pdbx_description
1 polymer ?
#
loop_
_entity_poly.entity_id
_entity_poly.type
_entity_poly.pdbx_seq_one_letter_code
_entity_poly.pdbx_strand_id
1 'polypeptide(L)'
;MKSITTLDLQYAHRFYGFKGEAQYLHGHTGVLTIEVEDTIESGVNMVFPCNEIQKTAWSVLKNFDHALILRQDDPLLPAILKVYEEQGIRDGAPQNQMKGPAFETELAKAYPECRLVVTKETMTVEGMIKIVYDLLKDKLNIAKITFTSGVNTASAE
;
A
#
# COMPACT_ATOMS: atom_id res chain seq x y z
N MET A 1 -6.23 26.25 -1.49
CA MET A 1 -7.38 25.39 -1.88
C MET A 1 -6.87 23.96 -1.98
N LYS A 2 -7.70 22.94 -1.84
CA LYS A 2 -7.26 21.54 -1.84
C LYS A 2 -7.99 20.73 -2.91
N SER A 3 -7.27 19.83 -3.58
CA SER A 3 -7.84 18.74 -4.39
C SER A 3 -7.87 17.47 -3.57
N ILE A 4 -8.97 16.74 -3.63
CA ILE A 4 -9.18 15.51 -2.84
C ILE A 4 -9.44 14.35 -3.79
N THR A 5 -8.71 13.26 -3.61
CA THR A 5 -8.86 12.03 -4.37
C THR A 5 -9.01 10.85 -3.42
N THR A 6 -9.93 9.94 -3.74
CA THR A 6 -10.18 8.72 -2.97
C THR A 6 -9.89 7.49 -3.82
N LEU A 7 -9.26 6.49 -3.23
CA LEU A 7 -8.87 5.22 -3.87
C LEU A 7 -9.20 4.05 -2.94
N ASP A 8 -9.78 3.01 -3.50
CA ASP A 8 -10.08 1.76 -2.78
C ASP A 8 -8.96 0.75 -2.98
N LEU A 9 -8.66 0.00 -1.91
CA LEU A 9 -7.68 -1.08 -1.90
C LEU A 9 -8.29 -2.34 -1.30
N GLN A 10 -8.10 -3.46 -1.97
CA GLN A 10 -8.43 -4.78 -1.45
C GLN A 10 -7.13 -5.45 -0.99
N TYR A 11 -7.03 -5.86 0.26
CA TYR A 11 -5.82 -6.50 0.77
C TYR A 11 -6.14 -7.52 1.85
N ALA A 12 -5.18 -8.40 2.11
CA ALA A 12 -5.24 -9.35 3.21
C ALA A 12 -4.00 -9.20 4.09
N HIS A 13 -4.16 -9.43 5.38
CA HIS A 13 -3.06 -9.41 6.33
C HIS A 13 -3.36 -10.24 7.58
N ARG A 14 -2.42 -10.28 8.50
CA ARG A 14 -2.62 -10.70 9.89
C ARG A 14 -1.63 -9.98 10.81
N PHE A 15 -1.97 -9.94 12.09
CA PHE A 15 -1.10 -9.36 13.11
C PHE A 15 -0.37 -10.48 13.86
N TYR A 16 0.77 -10.90 13.30
CA TYR A 16 1.58 -11.95 13.92
C TYR A 16 2.03 -11.57 15.33
N GLY A 17 1.79 -12.46 16.30
CA GLY A 17 2.09 -12.23 17.71
C GLY A 17 1.05 -11.41 18.49
N PHE A 18 -0.03 -10.96 17.84
CA PHE A 18 -1.14 -10.28 18.50
C PHE A 18 -2.07 -11.30 19.21
N LYS A 19 -2.66 -10.88 20.34
CA LYS A 19 -3.66 -11.68 21.05
C LYS A 19 -5.06 -11.19 20.69
N GLY A 20 -5.74 -11.89 19.80
CA GLY A 20 -7.10 -11.57 19.35
C GLY A 20 -7.35 -12.06 17.93
N GLU A 21 -8.53 -11.77 17.38
CA GLU A 21 -8.95 -12.26 16.06
C GLU A 21 -8.06 -11.78 14.92
N ALA A 22 -7.46 -10.61 15.05
CA ALA A 22 -6.55 -10.06 14.06
C ALA A 22 -5.25 -10.88 13.84
N GLN A 23 -4.96 -11.86 14.72
CA GLN A 23 -3.86 -12.81 14.50
C GLN A 23 -4.11 -13.76 13.33
N TYR A 24 -5.38 -13.98 12.97
CA TYR A 24 -5.75 -14.83 11.85
C TYR A 24 -5.66 -14.06 10.54
N LEU A 25 -5.42 -14.79 9.46
CA LEU A 25 -5.42 -14.19 8.12
C LEU A 25 -6.82 -13.71 7.77
N HIS A 26 -6.95 -12.45 7.42
CA HIS A 26 -8.23 -11.84 7.04
C HIS A 26 -8.02 -10.74 6.01
N GLY A 27 -9.11 -10.35 5.36
CA GLY A 27 -9.11 -9.36 4.29
C GLY A 27 -9.89 -8.10 4.66
N HIS A 28 -9.52 -6.99 4.01
CA HIS A 28 -10.18 -5.71 4.13
C HIS A 28 -10.39 -5.03 2.79
N THR A 29 -11.41 -4.18 2.76
CA THR A 29 -11.48 -3.05 1.83
C THR A 29 -10.96 -1.82 2.57
N GLY A 30 -9.84 -1.29 2.12
CA GLY A 30 -9.28 -0.05 2.63
C GLY A 30 -9.63 1.12 1.69
N VAL A 31 -9.90 2.29 2.26
CA VAL A 31 -10.17 3.53 1.52
C VAL A 31 -9.09 4.54 1.85
N LEU A 32 -8.31 4.93 0.84
CA LEU A 32 -7.30 5.97 0.96
C LEU A 32 -7.84 7.28 0.40
N THR A 33 -7.79 8.34 1.19
CA THR A 33 -8.12 9.70 0.77
C THR A 33 -6.85 10.56 0.82
N ILE A 34 -6.52 11.22 -0.27
CA ILE A 34 -5.36 12.10 -0.41
C ILE A 34 -5.85 13.51 -0.69
N GLU A 35 -5.46 14.45 0.16
CA GLU A 35 -5.65 15.88 -0.01
C GLU A 35 -4.33 16.52 -0.44
N VAL A 36 -4.33 17.11 -1.62
CA VAL A 36 -3.18 17.86 -2.16
C VAL A 36 -3.49 19.33 -2.12
N GLU A 37 -2.56 20.13 -1.64
CA GLU A 37 -2.67 21.58 -1.60
C GLU A 37 -1.67 22.21 -2.56
N ASP A 38 -2.17 23.14 -3.40
CA ASP A 38 -1.33 23.92 -4.30
C ASP A 38 -1.99 25.27 -4.62
N THR A 39 -1.25 26.11 -5.32
CA THR A 39 -1.76 27.38 -5.85
C THR A 39 -2.66 27.12 -7.04
N ILE A 40 -3.74 27.89 -7.16
CA ILE A 40 -4.63 27.83 -8.33
C ILE A 40 -3.91 28.41 -9.52
N GLU A 41 -3.73 27.62 -10.60
CA GLU A 41 -3.25 28.15 -11.87
C GLU A 41 -4.28 29.13 -12.46
N SER A 42 -3.79 30.33 -12.81
CA SER A 42 -4.64 31.36 -13.42
C SER A 42 -5.14 30.91 -14.79
N GLY A 43 -6.46 30.93 -14.96
CA GLY A 43 -7.13 30.57 -16.22
C GLY A 43 -7.78 29.19 -16.24
N VAL A 44 -7.40 28.26 -15.36
CA VAL A 44 -7.96 26.89 -15.30
C VAL A 44 -8.81 26.66 -14.05
N ASN A 45 -8.67 27.49 -13.02
CA ASN A 45 -9.33 27.37 -11.71
C ASN A 45 -9.16 25.98 -11.06
N MET A 46 -7.98 25.38 -11.22
CA MET A 46 -7.67 24.04 -10.72
C MET A 46 -6.44 24.13 -9.80
N VAL A 47 -6.51 23.45 -8.66
CA VAL A 47 -5.38 23.32 -7.72
C VAL A 47 -4.36 22.34 -8.27
N PHE A 48 -4.84 21.14 -8.60
CA PHE A 48 -4.06 20.08 -9.20
C PHE A 48 -5.04 19.12 -9.92
N PRO A 49 -4.74 18.60 -11.12
CA PRO A 49 -5.63 17.70 -11.81
C PRO A 49 -5.87 16.41 -11.00
N CYS A 50 -7.11 16.15 -10.61
CA CYS A 50 -7.45 14.98 -9.79
C CYS A 50 -7.03 13.65 -10.44
N ASN A 51 -7.08 13.57 -11.79
CA ASN A 51 -6.60 12.41 -12.53
C ASN A 51 -5.09 12.18 -12.40
N GLU A 52 -4.31 13.23 -12.26
CA GLU A 52 -2.86 13.12 -12.05
C GLU A 52 -2.54 12.70 -10.60
N ILE A 53 -3.30 13.19 -9.61
CA ILE A 53 -3.20 12.69 -8.23
C ILE A 53 -3.50 11.19 -8.23
N GLN A 54 -4.61 10.78 -8.87
CA GLN A 54 -5.01 9.39 -8.94
C GLN A 54 -3.96 8.51 -9.63
N LYS A 55 -3.43 8.91 -10.77
CA LYS A 55 -2.39 8.18 -11.49
C LYS A 55 -1.12 8.05 -10.66
N THR A 56 -0.68 9.14 -10.04
CA THR A 56 0.53 9.17 -9.20
C THR A 56 0.36 8.26 -8.00
N ALA A 57 -0.75 8.37 -7.28
CA ALA A 57 -1.06 7.51 -6.16
C ALA A 57 -1.16 6.04 -6.58
N TRP A 58 -1.86 5.75 -7.67
CA TRP A 58 -2.03 4.38 -8.16
C TRP A 58 -0.74 3.74 -8.64
N SER A 59 0.23 4.51 -9.11
CA SER A 59 1.55 3.98 -9.48
C SER A 59 2.23 3.21 -8.35
N VAL A 60 1.91 3.57 -7.09
CA VAL A 60 2.39 2.94 -5.87
C VAL A 60 1.35 1.96 -5.31
N LEU A 61 0.11 2.41 -5.16
CA LEU A 61 -0.96 1.67 -4.47
C LEU A 61 -1.37 0.38 -5.16
N LYS A 62 -1.21 0.26 -6.47
CA LYS A 62 -1.44 -0.98 -7.22
C LYS A 62 -0.66 -2.18 -6.69
N ASN A 63 0.44 -1.95 -5.97
CA ASN A 63 1.24 -3.02 -5.35
C ASN A 63 0.64 -3.51 -4.03
N PHE A 64 -0.24 -2.72 -3.41
CA PHE A 64 -0.99 -3.11 -2.21
C PHE A 64 -2.35 -3.71 -2.57
N ASP A 65 -2.89 -3.32 -3.74
CA ASP A 65 -4.20 -3.80 -4.16
C ASP A 65 -4.15 -5.29 -4.52
N HIS A 66 -5.08 -6.06 -3.96
CA HIS A 66 -5.12 -7.53 -4.05
C HIS A 66 -3.85 -8.21 -3.52
N ALA A 67 -3.15 -7.59 -2.57
CA ALA A 67 -1.93 -8.11 -2.00
C ALA A 67 -2.14 -8.75 -0.64
N LEU A 68 -1.29 -9.75 -0.34
CA LEU A 68 -1.06 -10.25 1.00
C LEU A 68 0.04 -9.42 1.65
N ILE A 69 -0.24 -8.86 2.83
CA ILE A 69 0.71 -8.03 3.58
C ILE A 69 1.14 -8.80 4.83
N LEU A 70 2.42 -9.10 4.94
CA LEU A 70 3.00 -9.83 6.06
C LEU A 70 4.19 -9.10 6.67
N ARG A 71 4.33 -9.21 7.98
CA ARG A 71 5.53 -8.74 8.67
C ARG A 71 6.73 -9.64 8.32
N GLN A 72 7.93 -9.08 8.22
CA GLN A 72 9.15 -9.77 7.77
C GLN A 72 9.52 -11.01 8.60
N ASP A 73 9.11 -11.07 9.87
CA ASP A 73 9.36 -12.20 10.79
C ASP A 73 8.14 -13.12 10.95
N ASP A 74 7.10 -12.91 10.14
CA ASP A 74 5.92 -13.79 10.15
C ASP A 74 6.29 -15.18 9.60
N PRO A 75 6.04 -16.27 10.35
CA PRO A 75 6.35 -17.63 9.90
C PRO A 75 5.56 -18.08 8.67
N LEU A 76 4.46 -17.38 8.30
CA LEU A 76 3.78 -17.61 7.03
C LEU A 76 4.59 -17.14 5.83
N LEU A 77 5.44 -16.14 5.99
CA LEU A 77 6.18 -15.54 4.87
C LEU A 77 7.04 -16.58 4.12
N PRO A 78 7.94 -17.34 4.76
CA PRO A 78 8.71 -18.36 4.05
C PRO A 78 7.84 -19.48 3.47
N ALA A 79 6.74 -19.84 4.11
CA ALA A 79 5.82 -20.85 3.60
C ALA A 79 5.09 -20.38 2.33
N ILE A 80 4.61 -19.15 2.30
CA ILE A 80 3.95 -18.54 1.14
C ILE A 80 4.94 -18.39 -0.03
N LEU A 81 6.15 -17.91 0.24
CA LEU A 81 7.20 -17.78 -0.79
C LEU A 81 7.53 -19.13 -1.41
N LYS A 82 7.65 -20.18 -0.60
CA LYS A 82 7.89 -21.55 -1.08
C LYS A 82 6.75 -22.05 -1.97
N VAL A 83 5.49 -21.84 -1.56
CA VAL A 83 4.31 -22.22 -2.37
C VAL A 83 4.30 -21.48 -3.70
N TYR A 84 4.56 -20.18 -3.71
CA TYR A 84 4.64 -19.41 -4.95
C TYR A 84 5.78 -19.87 -5.87
N GLU A 85 6.92 -20.24 -5.30
CA GLU A 85 8.04 -20.79 -6.05
C GLU A 85 7.70 -22.15 -6.69
N GLU A 86 7.11 -23.06 -5.92
CA GLU A 86 6.73 -24.41 -6.37
C GLU A 86 5.61 -24.38 -7.43
N GLN A 87 4.67 -23.44 -7.34
CA GLN A 87 3.56 -23.31 -8.27
C GLN A 87 3.87 -22.45 -9.50
N GLY A 88 5.04 -21.85 -9.58
CA GLY A 88 5.40 -20.98 -10.68
C GLY A 88 4.47 -19.76 -10.82
N ILE A 89 3.84 -19.32 -9.70
CA ILE A 89 3.01 -18.11 -9.64
C ILE A 89 3.95 -16.90 -9.74
N ARG A 90 4.46 -16.68 -10.94
CA ARG A 90 5.28 -15.52 -11.29
C ARG A 90 4.89 -15.12 -12.70
N ASP A 91 4.50 -13.89 -12.91
CA ASP A 91 4.11 -13.34 -14.20
C ASP A 91 5.21 -13.57 -15.26
N GLY A 92 5.27 -14.79 -15.85
CA GLY A 92 6.14 -15.13 -16.96
C GLY A 92 7.65 -15.06 -16.70
N ALA A 93 8.11 -14.90 -15.47
CA ALA A 93 9.52 -14.95 -15.13
C ALA A 93 9.99 -16.41 -14.95
N PRO A 94 11.22 -16.76 -15.32
CA PRO A 94 11.79 -18.09 -15.03
C PRO A 94 11.70 -18.37 -13.52
N GLN A 95 11.39 -19.61 -13.16
CA GLN A 95 11.12 -20.06 -11.78
C GLN A 95 12.19 -19.70 -10.74
N ASN A 96 13.38 -19.32 -11.15
CA ASN A 96 14.52 -19.07 -10.28
C ASN A 96 14.93 -17.59 -10.13
N GLN A 97 14.17 -16.65 -10.68
CA GLN A 97 14.48 -15.22 -10.58
C GLN A 97 13.29 -14.46 -10.03
N MET A 98 13.28 -14.21 -8.72
CA MET A 98 12.45 -13.14 -8.18
C MET A 98 12.92 -11.84 -8.83
N LYS A 99 12.01 -11.15 -9.55
CA LYS A 99 12.25 -9.75 -9.90
C LYS A 99 12.41 -8.96 -8.61
N GLY A 100 13.27 -7.97 -8.63
CA GLY A 100 13.42 -7.05 -7.51
C GLY A 100 12.09 -6.41 -7.11
N PRO A 101 12.00 -5.83 -5.91
CA PRO A 101 10.78 -5.20 -5.44
C PRO A 101 10.37 -4.05 -6.36
N ALA A 102 9.06 -3.86 -6.55
CA ALA A 102 8.50 -2.71 -7.27
C ALA A 102 8.80 -1.40 -6.53
N PHE A 103 8.85 -1.46 -5.21
CA PHE A 103 9.40 -0.44 -4.34
C PHE A 103 10.08 -1.09 -3.13
N GLU A 104 11.07 -0.40 -2.62
CA GLU A 104 11.72 -0.72 -1.35
C GLU A 104 11.87 0.55 -0.54
N THR A 105 11.37 0.51 0.69
CA THR A 105 11.54 1.55 1.70
C THR A 105 12.12 0.94 2.96
N GLU A 106 12.46 1.77 3.94
CA GLU A 106 12.85 1.26 5.26
C GLU A 106 11.72 0.44 5.92
N LEU A 107 10.46 0.75 5.59
CA LEU A 107 9.27 0.19 6.24
C LEU A 107 8.66 -1.00 5.49
N ALA A 108 8.85 -1.09 4.18
CA ALA A 108 8.20 -2.12 3.37
C ALA A 108 8.92 -2.39 2.05
N LYS A 109 8.68 -3.60 1.53
CA LYS A 109 9.06 -4.06 0.19
C LYS A 109 7.86 -4.69 -0.49
N ALA A 110 7.63 -4.34 -1.76
CA ALA A 110 6.55 -4.96 -2.54
C ALA A 110 7.11 -5.87 -3.65
N TYR A 111 6.51 -7.04 -3.77
CA TYR A 111 6.81 -8.04 -4.80
C TYR A 111 5.55 -8.24 -5.66
N PRO A 112 5.41 -7.48 -6.78
CA PRO A 112 4.18 -7.45 -7.57
C PRO A 112 3.80 -8.80 -8.16
N GLU A 113 4.78 -9.58 -8.60
CA GLU A 113 4.58 -10.90 -9.19
C GLU A 113 3.98 -11.92 -8.22
N CYS A 114 4.19 -11.74 -6.92
CA CYS A 114 3.62 -12.58 -5.86
C CYS A 114 2.40 -11.94 -5.19
N ARG A 115 2.01 -10.73 -5.58
CA ARG A 115 1.01 -9.94 -4.87
C ARG A 115 1.29 -9.92 -3.36
N LEU A 116 2.55 -9.67 -3.02
CA LEU A 116 3.07 -9.72 -1.65
C LEU A 116 3.71 -8.39 -1.28
N VAL A 117 3.37 -7.89 -0.10
CA VAL A 117 4.06 -6.77 0.54
C VAL A 117 4.63 -7.26 1.87
N VAL A 118 5.93 -7.09 2.05
CA VAL A 118 6.63 -7.44 3.28
C VAL A 118 6.91 -6.16 4.06
N THR A 119 6.45 -6.10 5.31
CA THR A 119 6.60 -4.93 6.17
C THR A 119 7.55 -5.20 7.33
N LYS A 120 8.22 -4.15 7.80
CA LYS A 120 9.08 -4.23 8.99
C LYS A 120 8.27 -4.40 10.26
N GLU A 121 7.14 -3.69 10.34
CA GLU A 121 6.22 -3.72 11.47
C GLU A 121 4.85 -4.27 11.07
N THR A 122 4.00 -4.52 12.06
CA THR A 122 2.62 -4.96 11.81
C THR A 122 1.86 -3.89 11.02
N MET A 123 1.18 -4.32 9.95
CA MET A 123 0.42 -3.44 9.09
C MET A 123 -0.93 -3.09 9.73
N THR A 124 -0.96 -2.06 10.51
CA THR A 124 -2.16 -1.38 11.00
C THR A 124 -2.57 -0.26 10.04
N VAL A 125 -3.68 0.43 10.30
CA VAL A 125 -4.07 1.61 9.51
C VAL A 125 -3.03 2.72 9.60
N GLU A 126 -2.38 2.88 10.76
CA GLU A 126 -1.28 3.82 10.98
C GLU A 126 -0.03 3.41 10.21
N GLY A 127 0.28 2.11 10.18
CA GLY A 127 1.39 1.56 9.39
C GLY A 127 1.20 1.79 7.90
N MET A 128 -0.02 1.59 7.39
CA MET A 128 -0.38 1.88 5.99
C MET A 128 -0.13 3.35 5.65
N ILE A 129 -0.61 4.26 6.49
CA ILE A 129 -0.43 5.71 6.29
C ILE A 129 1.05 6.08 6.22
N LYS A 130 1.87 5.59 7.14
CA LYS A 130 3.32 5.88 7.15
C LYS A 130 3.99 5.47 5.84
N ILE A 131 3.72 4.24 5.38
CA ILE A 131 4.34 3.71 4.16
C ILE A 131 3.84 4.48 2.93
N VAL A 132 2.54 4.66 2.80
CA VAL A 132 1.96 5.35 1.63
C VAL A 132 2.40 6.82 1.59
N TYR A 133 2.42 7.51 2.73
CA TYR A 133 2.93 8.87 2.82
C TYR A 133 4.39 8.95 2.39
N ASP A 134 5.24 8.07 2.89
CA ASP A 134 6.67 8.02 2.54
C ASP A 134 6.90 7.79 1.03
N LEU A 135 6.07 6.98 0.40
CA LEU A 135 6.14 6.69 -1.04
C LEU A 135 5.60 7.83 -1.94
N LEU A 136 4.78 8.72 -1.40
CA LEU A 136 4.10 9.77 -2.18
C LEU A 136 4.56 11.19 -1.86
N LYS A 137 5.16 11.46 -0.70
CA LYS A 137 5.53 12.82 -0.22
C LYS A 137 6.43 13.60 -1.19
N ASP A 138 7.30 12.90 -1.92
CA ASP A 138 8.20 13.53 -2.90
C ASP A 138 7.57 13.69 -4.29
N LYS A 139 6.35 13.17 -4.48
CA LYS A 139 5.62 13.19 -5.75
C LYS A 139 4.41 14.11 -5.72
N LEU A 140 3.83 14.32 -4.55
CA LEU A 140 2.62 15.10 -4.33
C LEU A 140 2.81 16.01 -3.12
N ASN A 141 2.35 17.25 -3.22
CA ASN A 141 2.30 18.16 -2.08
C ASN A 141 1.10 17.80 -1.18
N ILE A 142 1.28 16.76 -0.37
CA ILE A 142 0.22 16.18 0.46
C ILE A 142 -0.05 17.09 1.66
N ALA A 143 -1.25 17.67 1.71
CA ALA A 143 -1.73 18.41 2.86
C ALA A 143 -2.32 17.48 3.94
N LYS A 144 -2.94 16.38 3.50
CA LYS A 144 -3.48 15.36 4.39
C LYS A 144 -3.64 14.03 3.65
N ILE A 145 -3.38 12.94 4.35
CA ILE A 145 -3.67 11.60 3.89
C ILE A 145 -4.44 10.85 4.98
N THR A 146 -5.49 10.15 4.59
CA THR A 146 -6.35 9.39 5.51
C THR A 146 -6.55 7.99 4.96
N PHE A 147 -6.41 6.98 5.81
CA PHE A 147 -6.71 5.60 5.47
C PHE A 147 -7.74 5.02 6.43
N THR A 148 -8.81 4.49 5.88
CA THR A 148 -9.90 3.85 6.63
C THR A 148 -9.99 2.38 6.23
N SER A 149 -10.07 1.50 7.23
CA SER A 149 -10.26 0.06 7.03
C SER A 149 -11.30 -0.44 8.04
N GLY A 150 -12.47 -0.82 7.56
CA GLY A 150 -13.62 -1.09 8.42
C GLY A 150 -14.01 0.13 9.25
N VAL A 151 -13.95 0.00 10.58
CA VAL A 151 -14.26 1.10 11.52
C VAL A 151 -13.03 1.90 11.96
N ASN A 152 -11.83 1.45 11.59
CA ASN A 152 -10.57 2.07 11.99
C ASN A 152 -10.11 3.09 10.95
N THR A 153 -9.65 4.25 11.42
CA THR A 153 -9.14 5.33 10.55
C THR A 153 -7.87 5.90 11.17
N ALA A 154 -6.87 6.13 10.33
CA ALA A 154 -5.69 6.91 10.66
C ALA A 154 -5.48 8.03 9.64
N SER A 155 -4.82 9.11 10.04
CA SER A 155 -4.45 10.21 9.16
C SER A 155 -3.07 10.78 9.50
N ALA A 156 -2.41 11.39 8.50
CA ALA A 156 -1.21 12.18 8.64
C ALA A 156 -1.34 13.48 7.85
N GLU A 157 -0.65 14.56 8.32
CA GLU A 157 -0.63 15.91 7.74
C GLU A 157 0.80 16.39 7.54
#